data_7edb9f3b3684e3ec187a7a2090e77de6
#
_entry.id   7edb9f3b3684e3ec187a7a2090e77de6
#
_cell.length_a   1.000
_cell.length_b   1.000
_cell.length_c   1.000
_cell.angle_alpha   90.00
_cell.angle_beta   90.00
_cell.angle_gamma   90.00
#
_symmetry.space_group_name_H-M   'P 1'
#
loop_
_entity.id
_entity.type
_entity.pdbx_description
1 polymer ?
#
loop_
_entity_poly.entity_id
_entity_poly.type
_entity_poly.pdbx_seq_one_letter_code
_entity_poly.pdbx_strand_id
1 'polypeptide(L)'
;MNLIEKLEPAILIFAIIIGLILSDIKILSNNIGNLINLFLCIMLYGIFLEVPLKNLKKSFKNIKFSSTSIMINFIWTPIFGYFLGNLFLNGNMDIFIGFFMLILTPCTDWYLIFTKIAKGDLNLSLSILPINLILQIVLLPIYLIIFFSSNDTINYSNLVYSLIIVIVIPFLSAQITKLILNNKLKEITNFFSKYQIVFLALAVFAIFNSQGNQLFGHLNSVLTIFIPLIIFFIATTLIDLLLSEQIHLTYEEYASLTMTTLARNSPLALAIAINSFPNHELIIIALVIGPLIELPILYLVSRFALWIKKSGLFFTCRLKI
;
A
#
# COMPACT_ATOMS: atom_id res chain seq x y z
N MET A 1 19.05 -6.99 3.45
CA MET A 1 18.14 -6.06 4.21
C MET A 1 19.04 -5.11 4.97
N ASN A 2 18.96 -3.84 4.63
CA ASN A 2 19.64 -2.78 5.39
C ASN A 2 19.05 -2.71 6.81
N LEU A 3 19.83 -2.23 7.79
CA LEU A 3 19.39 -2.09 9.17
C LEU A 3 18.10 -1.22 9.26
N ILE A 4 18.01 -0.20 8.42
CA ILE A 4 16.87 0.71 8.33
C ILE A 4 15.61 -0.05 7.91
N GLU A 5 15.67 -0.91 6.88
CA GLU A 5 14.53 -1.75 6.44
C GLU A 5 13.99 -2.69 7.52
N LYS A 6 14.86 -3.17 8.41
CA LYS A 6 14.43 -4.00 9.56
C LYS A 6 13.74 -3.20 10.65
N LEU A 7 14.10 -1.92 10.77
CA LEU A 7 13.61 -1.02 11.82
C LEU A 7 12.39 -0.18 11.37
N GLU A 8 11.97 -0.27 10.10
CA GLU A 8 10.87 0.53 9.57
C GLU A 8 9.58 0.45 10.40
N PRO A 9 9.06 -0.72 10.83
CA PRO A 9 7.88 -0.76 11.68
C PRO A 9 8.11 -0.04 13.02
N ALA A 10 9.31 -0.19 13.59
CA ALA A 10 9.66 0.48 14.83
C ALA A 10 9.77 2.00 14.66
N ILE A 11 10.31 2.46 13.52
CA ILE A 11 10.40 3.88 13.18
C ILE A 11 9.00 4.50 13.06
N LEU A 12 8.06 3.81 12.41
CA LEU A 12 6.68 4.28 12.28
C LEU A 12 5.97 4.32 13.63
N ILE A 13 6.09 3.28 14.44
CA ILE A 13 5.52 3.25 15.81
C ILE A 13 6.10 4.40 16.65
N PHE A 14 7.40 4.62 16.56
CA PHE A 14 8.07 5.70 17.27
C PHE A 14 7.58 7.09 16.81
N ALA A 15 7.39 7.28 15.49
CA ALA A 15 6.82 8.51 14.93
C ALA A 15 5.39 8.76 15.42
N ILE A 16 4.56 7.71 15.52
CA ILE A 16 3.20 7.76 16.08
C ILE A 16 3.26 8.20 17.55
N ILE A 17 4.05 7.51 18.36
CA ILE A 17 4.15 7.76 19.81
C ILE A 17 4.62 9.19 20.06
N ILE A 18 5.69 9.64 19.40
CA ILE A 18 6.20 11.01 19.57
C ILE A 18 5.17 12.02 19.06
N GLY A 19 4.52 11.78 17.93
CA GLY A 19 3.47 12.63 17.40
C GLY A 19 2.35 12.84 18.42
N LEU A 20 1.87 11.75 19.03
CA LEU A 20 0.83 11.81 20.07
C LEU A 20 1.31 12.54 21.34
N ILE A 21 2.50 12.26 21.84
CA ILE A 21 3.03 12.91 23.05
C ILE A 21 3.17 14.43 22.84
N LEU A 22 3.58 14.85 21.66
CA LEU A 22 3.79 16.26 21.34
C LEU A 22 2.52 16.95 20.78
N SER A 23 1.39 16.27 20.67
CA SER A 23 0.13 16.82 20.14
C SER A 23 -0.44 17.95 20.99
N ASP A 24 -0.15 17.96 22.28
CA ASP A 24 -0.59 19.02 23.20
C ASP A 24 0.15 20.36 23.00
N ILE A 25 1.27 20.36 22.27
CA ILE A 25 2.03 21.58 21.97
C ILE A 25 1.37 22.31 20.80
N LYS A 26 0.42 23.21 21.09
CA LYS A 26 -0.40 23.93 20.08
C LYS A 26 0.41 24.64 18.99
N ILE A 27 1.57 25.23 19.33
CA ILE A 27 2.43 25.90 18.34
C ILE A 27 2.97 24.91 17.31
N LEU A 28 3.32 23.69 17.73
CA LEU A 28 3.82 22.64 16.86
C LEU A 28 2.69 22.02 16.03
N SER A 29 1.58 21.66 16.67
CA SER A 29 0.45 21.01 16.02
C SER A 29 -0.20 21.86 14.91
N ASN A 30 -0.31 23.16 15.10
CA ASN A 30 -0.90 24.05 14.10
C ASN A 30 -0.01 24.29 12.87
N ASN A 31 1.32 24.20 13.02
CA ASN A 31 2.25 24.50 11.92
C ASN A 31 2.70 23.24 11.17
N ILE A 32 2.85 22.12 11.88
CA ILE A 32 3.42 20.89 11.29
C ILE A 32 2.49 20.22 10.29
N GLY A 33 1.16 20.41 10.45
CA GLY A 33 0.16 19.93 9.50
C GLY A 33 0.40 20.40 8.06
N ASN A 34 0.92 21.61 7.88
CA ASN A 34 1.25 22.16 6.56
C ASN A 34 2.41 21.43 5.86
N LEU A 35 3.25 20.71 6.62
CA LEU A 35 4.39 19.97 6.08
C LEU A 35 4.05 18.55 5.65
N ILE A 36 2.88 18.04 6.00
CA ILE A 36 2.46 16.66 5.67
C ILE A 36 2.54 16.42 4.16
N ASN A 37 1.93 17.31 3.38
CA ASN A 37 1.94 17.20 1.92
C ASN A 37 3.35 17.25 1.34
N LEU A 38 4.23 18.08 1.89
CA LEU A 38 5.62 18.18 1.45
C LEU A 38 6.36 16.85 1.67
N PHE A 39 6.25 16.27 2.88
CA PHE A 39 6.90 15.00 3.19
C PHE A 39 6.38 13.86 2.31
N LEU A 40 5.07 13.80 2.09
CA LEU A 40 4.46 12.78 1.22
C LEU A 40 4.85 12.96 -0.25
N CYS A 41 4.89 14.19 -0.76
CA CYS A 41 5.34 14.46 -2.13
C CYS A 41 6.81 14.08 -2.34
N ILE A 42 7.70 14.38 -1.39
CA ILE A 42 9.12 13.99 -1.46
C ILE A 42 9.24 12.47 -1.42
N MET A 43 8.48 11.80 -0.57
CA MET A 43 8.44 10.34 -0.48
C MET A 43 7.96 9.72 -1.80
N LEU A 44 6.84 10.20 -2.35
CA LEU A 44 6.30 9.69 -3.61
C LEU A 44 7.22 9.95 -4.80
N TYR A 45 7.90 11.10 -4.82
CA TYR A 45 8.93 11.36 -5.82
C TYR A 45 10.03 10.28 -5.77
N GLY A 46 10.47 9.90 -4.57
CA GLY A 46 11.43 8.81 -4.36
C GLY A 46 10.90 7.48 -4.92
N ILE A 47 9.67 7.09 -4.58
CA ILE A 47 9.00 5.89 -5.09
C ILE A 47 8.97 5.91 -6.62
N PHE A 48 8.56 7.01 -7.23
CA PHE A 48 8.49 7.12 -8.69
C PHE A 48 9.85 7.10 -9.38
N LEU A 49 10.93 7.50 -8.70
CA LEU A 49 12.30 7.32 -9.19
C LEU A 49 12.70 5.84 -9.29
N GLU A 50 12.22 5.00 -8.39
CA GLU A 50 12.54 3.57 -8.36
C GLU A 50 11.79 2.76 -9.41
N VAL A 51 10.59 3.21 -9.83
CA VAL A 51 9.71 2.45 -10.74
C VAL A 51 10.36 2.26 -12.11
N PRO A 52 10.62 1.00 -12.54
CA PRO A 52 11.27 0.70 -13.80
C PRO A 52 10.25 0.65 -14.96
N LEU A 53 9.77 1.80 -15.44
CA LEU A 53 8.79 1.87 -16.55
C LEU A 53 9.25 1.12 -17.82
N LYS A 54 10.58 1.02 -18.04
CA LYS A 54 11.15 0.24 -19.16
C LYS A 54 10.78 -1.25 -19.08
N ASN A 55 10.40 -1.75 -17.90
CA ASN A 55 10.04 -3.16 -17.70
C ASN A 55 8.56 -3.47 -18.00
N LEU A 56 7.72 -2.49 -18.36
CA LEU A 56 6.31 -2.72 -18.72
C LEU A 56 6.12 -3.88 -19.71
N LYS A 57 6.97 -3.94 -20.75
CA LYS A 57 6.91 -5.05 -21.73
C LYS A 57 7.24 -6.41 -21.11
N LYS A 58 8.04 -6.45 -20.05
CA LYS A 58 8.40 -7.69 -19.36
C LYS A 58 7.25 -8.23 -18.52
N SER A 59 6.34 -7.36 -18.05
CA SER A 59 5.16 -7.75 -17.27
C SER A 59 4.25 -8.72 -18.03
N PHE A 60 4.25 -8.63 -19.35
CA PHE A 60 3.42 -9.50 -20.21
C PHE A 60 4.13 -10.79 -20.65
N LYS A 61 5.36 -11.06 -20.20
CA LYS A 61 6.04 -12.32 -20.55
C LYS A 61 5.39 -13.55 -19.93
N ASN A 62 4.95 -13.43 -18.65
CA ASN A 62 4.17 -14.48 -17.99
C ASN A 62 2.72 -14.01 -17.88
N ILE A 63 1.93 -14.26 -18.94
CA ILE A 63 0.54 -13.82 -19.04
C ILE A 63 -0.31 -14.42 -17.91
N LYS A 64 -0.09 -15.69 -17.56
CA LYS A 64 -0.84 -16.34 -16.47
C LYS A 64 -0.68 -15.61 -15.14
N PHE A 65 0.56 -15.36 -14.74
CA PHE A 65 0.87 -14.64 -13.51
C PHE A 65 0.31 -13.21 -13.53
N SER A 66 0.59 -12.47 -14.61
CA SER A 66 0.22 -11.04 -14.68
C SER A 66 -1.29 -10.84 -14.75
N SER A 67 -2.01 -11.63 -15.54
CA SER A 67 -3.47 -11.54 -15.62
C SER A 67 -4.14 -11.91 -14.30
N THR A 68 -3.64 -12.96 -13.63
CA THR A 68 -4.18 -13.37 -12.31
C THR A 68 -3.92 -12.28 -11.26
N SER A 69 -2.71 -11.71 -11.20
CA SER A 69 -2.39 -10.61 -10.28
C SER A 69 -3.28 -9.39 -10.52
N ILE A 70 -3.48 -8.99 -11.79
CA ILE A 70 -4.35 -7.86 -12.15
C ILE A 70 -5.80 -8.16 -11.76
N MET A 71 -6.30 -9.36 -12.05
CA MET A 71 -7.67 -9.76 -11.73
C MET A 71 -7.93 -9.73 -10.22
N ILE A 72 -6.98 -10.23 -9.42
CA ILE A 72 -7.11 -10.23 -7.96
C ILE A 72 -7.02 -8.81 -7.42
N ASN A 73 -6.03 -8.02 -7.82
CA ASN A 73 -5.85 -6.67 -7.32
C ASN A 73 -6.96 -5.69 -7.72
N PHE A 74 -7.47 -5.80 -8.96
CA PHE A 74 -8.34 -4.77 -9.54
C PHE A 74 -9.77 -5.25 -9.86
N ILE A 75 -10.11 -6.51 -9.65
CA ILE A 75 -11.50 -6.99 -9.74
C ILE A 75 -11.94 -7.61 -8.42
N TRP A 76 -11.22 -8.64 -7.95
CA TRP A 76 -11.55 -9.31 -6.70
C TRP A 76 -11.47 -8.36 -5.49
N THR A 77 -10.36 -7.67 -5.32
CA THR A 77 -10.11 -6.80 -4.16
C THR A 77 -11.17 -5.71 -4.00
N PRO A 78 -11.55 -4.91 -5.01
CA PRO A 78 -12.58 -3.89 -4.84
C PRO A 78 -13.96 -4.49 -4.50
N ILE A 79 -14.35 -5.58 -5.16
CA ILE A 79 -15.66 -6.22 -4.90
C ILE A 79 -15.69 -6.80 -3.50
N PHE A 80 -14.69 -7.59 -3.14
CA PHE A 80 -14.62 -8.22 -1.83
C PHE A 80 -14.41 -7.21 -0.70
N GLY A 81 -13.60 -6.19 -0.92
CA GLY A 81 -13.38 -5.11 0.03
C GLY A 81 -14.64 -4.30 0.30
N TYR A 82 -15.40 -3.96 -0.73
CA TYR A 82 -16.69 -3.30 -0.57
C TYR A 82 -17.69 -4.17 0.20
N PHE A 83 -17.73 -5.47 -0.09
CA PHE A 83 -18.56 -6.43 0.66
C PHE A 83 -18.17 -6.47 2.15
N LEU A 84 -16.89 -6.58 2.47
CA LEU A 84 -16.41 -6.57 3.85
C LEU A 84 -16.69 -5.25 4.56
N GLY A 85 -16.48 -4.12 3.87
CA GLY A 85 -16.77 -2.80 4.41
C GLY A 85 -18.25 -2.63 4.75
N ASN A 86 -19.16 -3.05 3.89
CA ASN A 86 -20.61 -3.04 4.17
C ASN A 86 -20.98 -3.94 5.35
N LEU A 87 -20.32 -5.09 5.49
CA LEU A 87 -20.66 -6.03 6.55
C LEU A 87 -20.16 -5.55 7.93
N PHE A 88 -18.98 -4.96 8.01
CA PHE A 88 -18.32 -4.66 9.28
C PHE A 88 -18.19 -3.17 9.60
N LEU A 89 -18.22 -2.28 8.60
CA LEU A 89 -17.88 -0.86 8.75
C LEU A 89 -19.01 0.10 8.36
N ASN A 90 -20.19 -0.41 8.01
CA ASN A 90 -21.32 0.41 7.55
C ASN A 90 -21.79 1.47 8.59
N GLY A 91 -21.46 1.29 9.86
CA GLY A 91 -21.75 2.26 10.92
C GLY A 91 -20.83 3.49 10.97
N ASN A 92 -19.71 3.47 10.22
CA ASN A 92 -18.76 4.59 10.14
C ASN A 92 -18.16 4.69 8.74
N MET A 93 -18.73 5.59 7.94
CA MET A 93 -18.37 5.76 6.53
C MET A 93 -16.91 6.17 6.32
N ASP A 94 -16.34 6.99 7.19
CA ASP A 94 -14.95 7.41 7.08
C ASP A 94 -14.00 6.23 7.25
N ILE A 95 -14.24 5.37 8.26
CA ILE A 95 -13.45 4.16 8.46
C ILE A 95 -13.63 3.21 7.26
N PHE A 96 -14.83 3.10 6.70
CA PHE A 96 -15.07 2.29 5.52
C PHE A 96 -14.31 2.79 4.31
N ILE A 97 -14.35 4.10 4.01
CA ILE A 97 -13.60 4.69 2.91
C ILE A 97 -12.09 4.49 3.12
N GLY A 98 -11.58 4.73 4.35
CA GLY A 98 -10.18 4.53 4.68
C GLY A 98 -9.73 3.07 4.50
N PHE A 99 -10.50 2.10 4.99
CA PHE A 99 -10.28 0.67 4.76
C PHE A 99 -10.27 0.34 3.27
N PHE A 100 -11.26 0.83 2.53
CA PHE A 100 -11.39 0.57 1.11
C PHE A 100 -10.22 1.14 0.31
N MET A 101 -9.82 2.38 0.58
CA MET A 101 -8.63 2.99 -0.05
C MET A 101 -7.35 2.21 0.27
N LEU A 102 -7.21 1.72 1.52
CA LEU A 102 -6.07 0.92 1.93
C LEU A 102 -5.93 -0.33 1.08
N ILE A 103 -6.99 -1.12 0.94
CA ILE A 103 -6.92 -2.40 0.23
C ILE A 103 -6.88 -2.27 -1.29
N LEU A 104 -7.30 -1.13 -1.85
CA LEU A 104 -7.30 -0.90 -3.31
C LEU A 104 -5.93 -0.56 -3.90
N THR A 105 -4.96 -0.23 -3.06
CA THR A 105 -3.65 0.23 -3.52
C THR A 105 -2.59 -0.86 -3.35
N PRO A 106 -2.23 -1.63 -4.40
CA PRO A 106 -1.15 -2.61 -4.33
C PRO A 106 0.18 -1.95 -3.99
N CYS A 107 0.99 -2.61 -3.15
CA CYS A 107 2.29 -2.12 -2.72
C CYS A 107 3.31 -2.01 -3.87
N THR A 108 4.28 -1.12 -3.71
CA THR A 108 5.39 -0.95 -4.65
C THR A 108 6.73 -1.45 -4.11
N ASP A 109 6.87 -1.66 -2.79
CA ASP A 109 8.16 -1.88 -2.13
C ASP A 109 8.21 -3.16 -1.28
N TRP A 110 7.38 -3.21 -0.24
CA TRP A 110 7.39 -4.26 0.79
C TRP A 110 7.20 -5.67 0.26
N TYR A 111 6.34 -5.84 -0.72
CA TYR A 111 6.08 -7.15 -1.29
C TYR A 111 7.34 -7.82 -1.87
N LEU A 112 8.32 -7.05 -2.34
CA LEU A 112 9.59 -7.59 -2.84
C LEU A 112 10.40 -8.26 -1.72
N ILE A 113 10.41 -7.65 -0.53
CA ILE A 113 11.09 -8.19 0.65
C ILE A 113 10.43 -9.50 1.06
N PHE A 114 9.09 -9.52 1.17
CA PHE A 114 8.35 -10.71 1.56
C PHE A 114 8.37 -11.80 0.48
N THR A 115 8.37 -11.43 -0.80
CA THR A 115 8.63 -12.37 -1.92
C THR A 115 9.97 -13.08 -1.75
N LYS A 116 11.03 -12.34 -1.41
CA LYS A 116 12.35 -12.92 -1.14
C LYS A 116 12.33 -13.86 0.06
N ILE A 117 11.65 -13.48 1.16
CA ILE A 117 11.49 -14.32 2.34
C ILE A 117 10.74 -15.60 1.99
N ALA A 118 9.66 -15.51 1.23
CA ALA A 118 8.86 -16.64 0.76
C ALA A 118 9.56 -17.48 -0.33
N LYS A 119 10.74 -17.08 -0.80
CA LYS A 119 11.48 -17.70 -1.93
C LYS A 119 10.66 -17.71 -3.23
N GLY A 120 9.93 -16.64 -3.49
CA GLY A 120 9.24 -16.38 -4.76
C GLY A 120 10.18 -15.85 -5.86
N ASP A 121 9.64 -15.67 -7.06
CA ASP A 121 10.36 -15.09 -8.20
C ASP A 121 10.32 -13.54 -8.15
N LEU A 122 11.43 -12.96 -7.73
CA LEU A 122 11.59 -11.49 -7.67
C LEU A 122 11.46 -10.81 -9.04
N ASN A 123 11.85 -11.49 -10.14
CA ASN A 123 11.77 -10.89 -11.47
C ASN A 123 10.31 -10.72 -11.91
N LEU A 124 9.45 -11.68 -11.59
CA LEU A 124 8.01 -11.56 -11.83
C LEU A 124 7.41 -10.46 -10.97
N SER A 125 7.73 -10.43 -9.69
CA SER A 125 7.28 -9.36 -8.79
C SER A 125 7.70 -7.98 -9.27
N LEU A 126 8.96 -7.79 -9.66
CA LEU A 126 9.45 -6.53 -10.23
C LEU A 126 8.80 -6.18 -11.57
N SER A 127 8.40 -7.18 -12.36
CA SER A 127 7.79 -6.94 -13.65
C SER A 127 6.38 -6.36 -13.55
N ILE A 128 5.57 -6.80 -12.59
CA ILE A 128 4.18 -6.34 -12.42
C ILE A 128 4.06 -4.96 -11.76
N LEU A 129 5.10 -4.48 -11.07
CA LEU A 129 5.12 -3.23 -10.33
C LEU A 129 4.64 -2.01 -11.14
N PRO A 130 5.16 -1.74 -12.36
CA PRO A 130 4.73 -0.58 -13.13
C PRO A 130 3.25 -0.64 -13.53
N ILE A 131 2.72 -1.83 -13.78
CA ILE A 131 1.30 -2.01 -14.13
C ILE A 131 0.43 -1.74 -12.91
N ASN A 132 0.77 -2.34 -11.76
CA ASN A 132 0.06 -2.11 -10.51
C ASN A 132 0.04 -0.63 -10.15
N LEU A 133 1.18 0.08 -10.30
CA LEU A 133 1.25 1.50 -10.02
C LEU A 133 0.34 2.33 -10.94
N ILE A 134 0.34 2.08 -12.24
CA ILE A 134 -0.49 2.81 -13.20
C ILE A 134 -1.97 2.52 -12.94
N LEU A 135 -2.33 1.25 -12.79
CA LEU A 135 -3.72 0.85 -12.60
C LEU A 135 -4.29 1.38 -11.28
N GLN A 136 -3.57 1.33 -10.16
CA GLN A 136 -4.06 1.85 -8.90
C GLN A 136 -4.31 3.36 -8.94
N ILE A 137 -3.46 4.13 -9.63
CA ILE A 137 -3.63 5.57 -9.78
C ILE A 137 -4.90 5.90 -10.58
N VAL A 138 -5.16 5.16 -11.66
CA VAL A 138 -6.31 5.39 -12.53
C VAL A 138 -7.59 4.84 -11.91
N LEU A 139 -7.54 3.64 -11.34
CA LEU A 139 -8.74 2.93 -10.89
C LEU A 139 -9.20 3.36 -9.49
N LEU A 140 -8.30 3.81 -8.61
CA LEU A 140 -8.70 4.23 -7.25
C LEU A 140 -9.81 5.30 -7.26
N PRO A 141 -9.68 6.43 -7.99
CA PRO A 141 -10.76 7.41 -8.04
C PRO A 141 -12.04 6.85 -8.68
N ILE A 142 -11.90 6.00 -9.69
CA ILE A 142 -13.04 5.37 -10.36
C ILE A 142 -13.82 4.48 -9.37
N TYR A 143 -13.12 3.69 -8.56
CA TYR A 143 -13.77 2.86 -7.53
C TYR A 143 -14.43 3.71 -6.45
N LEU A 144 -13.79 4.79 -5.99
CA LEU A 144 -14.40 5.70 -5.03
C LEU A 144 -15.71 6.29 -5.58
N ILE A 145 -15.72 6.66 -6.87
CA ILE A 145 -16.95 7.15 -7.54
C ILE A 145 -17.99 6.02 -7.62
N ILE A 146 -17.65 4.84 -8.09
CA ILE A 146 -18.59 3.74 -8.29
C ILE A 146 -19.24 3.29 -6.98
N PHE A 147 -18.44 3.14 -5.92
CA PHE A 147 -18.91 2.53 -4.68
C PHE A 147 -19.43 3.52 -3.64
N PHE A 148 -19.06 4.80 -3.74
CA PHE A 148 -19.40 5.82 -2.73
C PHE A 148 -20.03 7.08 -3.32
N SER A 149 -20.49 7.09 -4.57
CA SER A 149 -21.08 8.27 -5.22
C SER A 149 -22.32 8.82 -4.53
N SER A 150 -23.04 8.00 -3.77
CA SER A 150 -24.23 8.41 -3.02
C SER A 150 -23.92 9.11 -1.69
N ASN A 151 -22.65 9.22 -1.32
CA ASN A 151 -22.21 9.83 -0.06
C ASN A 151 -21.64 11.23 -0.30
N ASP A 152 -22.14 12.20 0.47
CA ASP A 152 -21.70 13.60 0.42
C ASP A 152 -20.24 13.80 0.89
N THR A 153 -19.62 12.76 1.44
CA THR A 153 -18.21 12.77 1.88
C THR A 153 -17.22 12.96 0.73
N ILE A 154 -17.58 12.58 -0.52
CA ILE A 154 -16.65 12.64 -1.65
C ILE A 154 -16.85 13.91 -2.45
N ASN A 155 -15.92 14.84 -2.33
CA ASN A 155 -15.82 15.98 -3.21
C ASN A 155 -14.93 15.62 -4.43
N TYR A 156 -15.54 15.38 -5.58
CA TYR A 156 -14.84 14.96 -6.80
C TYR A 156 -13.79 15.97 -7.28
N SER A 157 -14.04 17.27 -7.11
CA SER A 157 -13.07 18.32 -7.47
C SER A 157 -11.82 18.22 -6.63
N ASN A 158 -11.98 18.01 -5.31
CA ASN A 158 -10.84 17.82 -4.39
C ASN A 158 -10.08 16.53 -4.71
N LEU A 159 -10.80 15.46 -5.07
CA LEU A 159 -10.17 14.18 -5.43
C LEU A 159 -9.31 14.31 -6.70
N VAL A 160 -9.83 14.93 -7.75
CA VAL A 160 -9.06 15.18 -8.99
C VAL A 160 -7.87 16.11 -8.73
N TYR A 161 -8.08 17.18 -7.95
CA TYR A 161 -7.01 18.10 -7.57
C TYR A 161 -5.89 17.40 -6.78
N SER A 162 -6.27 16.54 -5.83
CA SER A 162 -5.34 15.74 -5.04
C SER A 162 -4.49 14.82 -5.91
N LEU A 163 -5.12 14.13 -6.87
CA LEU A 163 -4.43 13.24 -7.80
C LEU A 163 -3.39 14.01 -8.62
N ILE A 164 -3.72 15.22 -9.07
CA ILE A 164 -2.79 16.04 -9.86
C ILE A 164 -1.59 16.45 -8.99
N ILE A 165 -1.83 17.01 -7.82
CA ILE A 165 -0.74 17.53 -6.96
C ILE A 165 0.11 16.39 -6.40
N VAL A 166 -0.54 15.36 -5.87
CA VAL A 166 0.14 14.34 -5.08
C VAL A 166 0.79 13.27 -5.96
N ILE A 167 0.23 13.01 -7.14
CA ILE A 167 0.72 11.95 -8.02
C ILE A 167 1.39 12.53 -9.26
N VAL A 168 0.68 13.37 -10.01
CA VAL A 168 1.18 13.81 -11.33
C VAL A 168 2.44 14.66 -11.19
N ILE A 169 2.47 15.58 -10.22
CA ILE A 169 3.65 16.44 -10.02
C ILE A 169 4.89 15.62 -9.60
N PRO A 170 4.87 14.78 -8.54
CA PRO A 170 6.03 13.97 -8.18
C PRO A 170 6.42 12.96 -9.27
N PHE A 171 5.44 12.38 -9.98
CA PHE A 171 5.69 11.46 -11.08
C PHE A 171 6.42 12.15 -12.24
N LEU A 172 5.91 13.29 -12.71
CA LEU A 172 6.56 14.04 -13.79
C LEU A 172 7.95 14.52 -13.38
N SER A 173 8.09 15.03 -12.16
CA SER A 173 9.39 15.44 -11.60
C SER A 173 10.39 14.28 -11.59
N ALA A 174 9.95 13.09 -11.19
CA ALA A 174 10.79 11.89 -11.21
C ALA A 174 11.18 11.48 -12.64
N GLN A 175 10.26 11.54 -13.61
CA GLN A 175 10.58 11.23 -15.00
C GLN A 175 11.55 12.26 -15.61
N ILE A 176 11.37 13.55 -15.33
CA ILE A 176 12.28 14.63 -15.77
C ILE A 176 13.67 14.39 -15.17
N THR A 177 13.76 14.05 -13.88
CA THR A 177 15.04 13.71 -13.23
C THR A 177 15.72 12.52 -13.92
N LYS A 178 14.97 11.46 -14.26
CA LYS A 178 15.51 10.29 -14.99
C LYS A 178 16.08 10.66 -16.36
N LEU A 179 15.46 11.62 -17.04
CA LEU A 179 15.89 12.08 -18.37
C LEU A 179 17.15 12.95 -18.30
N ILE A 180 17.18 13.90 -17.34
CA ILE A 180 18.25 14.89 -17.23
C ILE A 180 19.50 14.32 -16.53
N LEU A 181 19.32 13.60 -15.44
CA LEU A 181 20.39 13.17 -14.54
C LEU A 181 20.78 11.70 -14.72
N ASN A 182 20.75 11.18 -15.94
CA ASN A 182 21.00 9.77 -16.25
C ASN A 182 22.30 9.24 -15.59
N ASN A 183 23.37 10.02 -15.57
CA ASN A 183 24.66 9.63 -14.98
C ASN A 183 24.66 9.56 -13.44
N LYS A 184 23.82 10.35 -12.77
CA LYS A 184 23.68 10.38 -11.30
C LYS A 184 22.43 9.67 -10.81
N LEU A 185 21.63 9.13 -11.71
CA LEU A 185 20.33 8.52 -11.38
C LEU A 185 20.47 7.45 -10.30
N LYS A 186 21.47 6.60 -10.38
CA LYS A 186 21.69 5.52 -9.41
C LYS A 186 21.96 6.06 -7.98
N GLU A 187 22.71 7.14 -7.86
CA GLU A 187 23.01 7.76 -6.56
C GLU A 187 21.75 8.38 -5.96
N ILE A 188 20.97 9.11 -6.77
CA ILE A 188 19.74 9.76 -6.36
C ILE A 188 18.70 8.71 -5.96
N THR A 189 18.50 7.69 -6.78
CA THR A 189 17.58 6.60 -6.47
C THR A 189 17.97 5.88 -5.19
N ASN A 190 19.24 5.55 -5.00
CA ASN A 190 19.74 4.92 -3.77
C ASN A 190 19.54 5.81 -2.53
N PHE A 191 19.69 7.13 -2.68
CA PHE A 191 19.41 8.07 -1.58
C PHE A 191 17.93 8.01 -1.19
N PHE A 192 17.02 8.13 -2.15
CA PHE A 192 15.59 8.11 -1.86
C PHE A 192 15.13 6.75 -1.34
N SER A 193 15.59 5.64 -1.93
CA SER A 193 15.32 4.28 -1.44
C SER A 193 15.72 4.10 0.03
N LYS A 194 16.87 4.65 0.41
CA LYS A 194 17.37 4.56 1.79
C LYS A 194 16.56 5.42 2.78
N TYR A 195 16.14 6.62 2.37
CA TYR A 195 15.53 7.61 3.27
C TYR A 195 14.02 7.76 3.10
N GLN A 196 13.39 7.00 2.22
CA GLN A 196 11.94 6.99 1.98
C GLN A 196 11.14 6.83 3.27
N ILE A 197 11.55 5.89 4.13
CA ILE A 197 10.92 5.65 5.42
C ILE A 197 10.99 6.86 6.36
N VAL A 198 12.04 7.66 6.28
CA VAL A 198 12.18 8.87 7.10
C VAL A 198 11.13 9.90 6.68
N PHE A 199 10.92 10.10 5.39
CA PHE A 199 9.88 11.02 4.90
C PHE A 199 8.48 10.53 5.27
N LEU A 200 8.23 9.22 5.19
CA LEU A 200 6.98 8.63 5.66
C LEU A 200 6.82 8.82 7.18
N ALA A 201 7.85 8.55 7.96
CA ALA A 201 7.81 8.73 9.41
C ALA A 201 7.58 10.20 9.82
N LEU A 202 8.16 11.16 9.10
CA LEU A 202 7.90 12.58 9.31
C LEU A 202 6.46 12.97 8.97
N ALA A 203 5.91 12.42 7.89
CA ALA A 203 4.50 12.62 7.55
C ALA A 203 3.57 12.02 8.61
N VAL A 204 3.83 10.77 9.04
CA VAL A 204 3.07 10.10 10.10
C VAL A 204 3.17 10.86 11.42
N PHE A 205 4.37 11.29 11.81
CA PHE A 205 4.57 12.14 12.98
C PHE A 205 3.73 13.42 12.90
N ALA A 206 3.77 14.12 11.77
CA ALA A 206 3.02 15.34 11.56
C ALA A 206 1.50 15.12 11.64
N ILE A 207 0.99 14.02 11.11
CA ILE A 207 -0.42 13.62 11.19
C ILE A 207 -0.83 13.40 12.65
N PHE A 208 -0.10 12.54 13.36
CA PHE A 208 -0.45 12.24 14.75
C PHE A 208 -0.23 13.40 15.71
N ASN A 209 0.69 14.32 15.40
CA ASN A 209 0.85 15.54 16.17
C ASN A 209 -0.29 16.54 15.93
N SER A 210 -0.73 16.69 14.67
CA SER A 210 -1.81 17.63 14.34
C SER A 210 -3.21 17.12 14.70
N GLN A 211 -3.43 15.80 14.71
CA GLN A 211 -4.75 15.15 14.84
C GLN A 211 -4.85 14.21 16.05
N GLY A 212 -3.82 14.11 16.89
CA GLY A 212 -3.72 13.13 17.96
C GLY A 212 -4.87 13.16 18.98
N ASN A 213 -5.37 14.35 19.33
CA ASN A 213 -6.47 14.50 20.28
C ASN A 213 -7.78 13.89 19.79
N GLN A 214 -7.99 13.86 18.46
CA GLN A 214 -9.19 13.30 17.85
C GLN A 214 -9.10 11.78 17.76
N LEU A 215 -7.90 11.23 17.58
CA LEU A 215 -7.66 9.79 17.57
C LEU A 215 -8.14 9.12 18.87
N PHE A 216 -7.81 9.70 20.03
CA PHE A 216 -8.21 9.13 21.32
C PHE A 216 -9.73 9.08 21.51
N GLY A 217 -10.46 10.06 20.93
CA GLY A 217 -11.93 10.08 20.95
C GLY A 217 -12.59 8.97 20.10
N HIS A 218 -11.85 8.41 19.13
CA HIS A 218 -12.41 7.47 18.15
C HIS A 218 -11.71 6.10 18.11
N LEU A 219 -10.98 5.73 19.15
CA LEU A 219 -10.18 4.50 19.21
C LEU A 219 -11.02 3.25 18.92
N ASN A 220 -12.24 3.17 19.48
CA ASN A 220 -13.13 2.05 19.23
C ASN A 220 -13.53 1.92 17.76
N SER A 221 -13.79 3.04 17.08
CA SER A 221 -14.14 3.05 15.65
C SER A 221 -12.95 2.59 14.80
N VAL A 222 -11.75 3.00 15.16
CA VAL A 222 -10.51 2.58 14.46
C VAL A 222 -10.24 1.10 14.64
N LEU A 223 -10.51 0.53 15.82
CA LEU A 223 -10.33 -0.90 16.08
C LEU A 223 -11.25 -1.79 15.24
N THR A 224 -12.39 -1.27 14.75
CA THR A 224 -13.29 -2.06 13.89
C THR A 224 -12.67 -2.47 12.55
N ILE A 225 -11.63 -1.77 12.09
CA ILE A 225 -10.94 -2.09 10.81
C ILE A 225 -10.16 -3.40 10.87
N PHE A 226 -9.76 -3.86 12.07
CA PHE A 226 -8.91 -5.05 12.22
C PHE A 226 -9.57 -6.32 11.70
N ILE A 227 -10.85 -6.53 12.01
CA ILE A 227 -11.59 -7.74 11.63
C ILE A 227 -11.69 -7.87 10.10
N PRO A 228 -12.27 -6.90 9.36
CA PRO A 228 -12.38 -7.01 7.91
C PRO A 228 -11.02 -7.07 7.22
N LEU A 229 -9.98 -6.41 7.77
CA LEU A 229 -8.64 -6.46 7.20
C LEU A 229 -8.00 -7.85 7.34
N ILE A 230 -8.12 -8.49 8.51
CA ILE A 230 -7.65 -9.87 8.73
C ILE A 230 -8.38 -10.85 7.81
N ILE A 231 -9.72 -10.73 7.70
CA ILE A 231 -10.52 -11.57 6.81
C ILE A 231 -10.08 -11.38 5.35
N PHE A 232 -9.83 -10.14 4.94
CA PHE A 232 -9.33 -9.81 3.61
C PHE A 232 -8.00 -10.53 3.30
N PHE A 233 -7.04 -10.47 4.22
CA PHE A 233 -5.73 -11.11 4.04
C PHE A 233 -5.84 -12.64 3.98
N ILE A 234 -6.64 -13.24 4.85
CA ILE A 234 -6.85 -14.70 4.87
C ILE A 234 -7.54 -15.16 3.59
N ALA A 235 -8.65 -14.52 3.22
CA ALA A 235 -9.42 -14.91 2.03
C ALA A 235 -8.60 -14.75 0.74
N THR A 236 -7.87 -13.64 0.60
CA THR A 236 -7.02 -13.40 -0.57
C THR A 236 -5.88 -14.41 -0.64
N THR A 237 -5.24 -14.76 0.50
CA THR A 237 -4.22 -15.82 0.55
C THR A 237 -4.76 -17.16 0.06
N LEU A 238 -5.98 -17.53 0.49
CA LEU A 238 -6.61 -18.79 0.08
C LEU A 238 -6.96 -18.78 -1.41
N ILE A 239 -7.47 -17.66 -1.92
CA ILE A 239 -7.78 -17.50 -3.36
C ILE A 239 -6.52 -17.57 -4.20
N ASP A 240 -5.44 -16.93 -3.79
CA ASP A 240 -4.15 -17.00 -4.46
C ASP A 240 -3.65 -18.45 -4.56
N LEU A 241 -3.78 -19.22 -3.47
CA LEU A 241 -3.40 -20.62 -3.44
C LEU A 241 -4.25 -21.45 -4.41
N LEU A 242 -5.57 -21.32 -4.33
CA LEU A 242 -6.50 -22.07 -5.17
C LEU A 242 -6.32 -21.75 -6.66
N LEU A 243 -6.24 -20.47 -7.01
CA LEU A 243 -6.04 -20.06 -8.40
C LEU A 243 -4.68 -20.51 -8.92
N SER A 244 -3.62 -20.39 -8.12
CA SER A 244 -2.28 -20.84 -8.52
C SER A 244 -2.22 -22.33 -8.83
N GLU A 245 -2.92 -23.16 -8.06
CA GLU A 245 -3.04 -24.59 -8.33
C GLU A 245 -3.85 -24.88 -9.58
N GLN A 246 -4.99 -24.20 -9.79
CA GLN A 246 -5.85 -24.40 -10.96
C GLN A 246 -5.18 -24.04 -12.27
N ILE A 247 -4.43 -22.94 -12.32
CA ILE A 247 -3.72 -22.49 -13.53
C ILE A 247 -2.32 -23.08 -13.66
N HIS A 248 -1.93 -23.97 -12.73
CA HIS A 248 -0.63 -24.65 -12.70
C HIS A 248 0.57 -23.71 -12.62
N LEU A 249 0.53 -22.73 -11.73
CA LEU A 249 1.72 -21.92 -11.41
C LEU A 249 2.75 -22.77 -10.66
N THR A 250 4.01 -22.40 -10.82
CA THR A 250 5.07 -22.93 -9.94
C THR A 250 4.95 -22.36 -8.53
N TYR A 251 5.59 -22.98 -7.56
CA TYR A 251 5.61 -22.44 -6.21
C TYR A 251 6.18 -21.01 -6.15
N GLU A 252 7.24 -20.75 -6.90
CA GLU A 252 7.90 -19.44 -6.96
C GLU A 252 6.96 -18.37 -7.53
N GLU A 253 6.15 -18.73 -8.54
CA GLU A 253 5.11 -17.86 -9.10
C GLU A 253 3.97 -17.62 -8.10
N TYR A 254 3.50 -18.67 -7.41
CA TYR A 254 2.50 -18.55 -6.35
C TYR A 254 2.96 -17.61 -5.23
N ALA A 255 4.16 -17.83 -4.69
CA ALA A 255 4.69 -17.00 -3.62
C ALA A 255 4.83 -15.52 -4.05
N SER A 256 5.21 -15.27 -5.31
CA SER A 256 5.26 -13.93 -5.89
C SER A 256 3.87 -13.33 -6.05
N LEU A 257 2.89 -14.11 -6.51
CA LEU A 257 1.51 -13.69 -6.66
C LEU A 257 0.93 -13.25 -5.32
N THR A 258 1.04 -14.12 -4.32
CA THR A 258 0.48 -13.87 -2.99
C THR A 258 1.06 -12.61 -2.34
N MET A 259 2.38 -12.41 -2.41
CA MET A 259 2.97 -11.19 -1.86
C MET A 259 2.51 -9.94 -2.62
N THR A 260 2.37 -10.02 -3.94
CA THR A 260 1.95 -8.89 -4.78
C THR A 260 0.48 -8.52 -4.59
N THR A 261 -0.38 -9.49 -4.27
CA THR A 261 -1.83 -9.29 -4.08
C THR A 261 -2.21 -8.95 -2.65
N LEU A 262 -1.36 -9.23 -1.68
CA LEU A 262 -1.61 -8.92 -0.27
C LEU A 262 -1.02 -7.58 0.16
N ALA A 263 0.20 -7.27 -0.25
CA ALA A 263 0.85 -6.04 0.20
C ALA A 263 0.18 -4.79 -0.38
N ARG A 264 0.00 -3.76 0.47
CA ARG A 264 -0.76 -2.55 0.17
C ARG A 264 0.10 -1.29 0.21
N ASN A 265 -0.25 -0.29 -0.58
CA ASN A 265 0.46 0.99 -0.66
C ASN A 265 -0.25 2.05 0.17
N SER A 266 -0.24 1.88 1.47
CA SER A 266 -0.82 2.85 2.40
C SER A 266 -0.26 4.26 2.22
N PRO A 267 1.05 4.49 2.00
CA PRO A 267 1.58 5.82 1.78
C PRO A 267 0.97 6.55 0.57
N LEU A 268 0.73 5.85 -0.53
CA LEU A 268 0.07 6.44 -1.70
C LEU A 268 -1.39 6.78 -1.41
N ALA A 269 -2.13 5.85 -0.80
CA ALA A 269 -3.52 6.07 -0.42
C ALA A 269 -3.64 7.24 0.57
N LEU A 270 -2.73 7.33 1.55
CA LEU A 270 -2.67 8.40 2.53
C LEU A 270 -2.45 9.78 1.89
N ALA A 271 -1.51 9.86 0.96
CA ALA A 271 -1.21 11.11 0.26
C ALA A 271 -2.41 11.62 -0.55
N ILE A 272 -3.17 10.71 -1.16
CA ILE A 272 -4.42 11.06 -1.86
C ILE A 272 -5.48 11.48 -0.83
N ALA A 273 -5.65 10.72 0.25
CA ALA A 273 -6.70 10.95 1.23
C ALA A 273 -6.61 12.30 1.92
N ILE A 274 -5.42 12.73 2.33
CA ILE A 274 -5.21 14.00 3.05
C ILE A 274 -5.73 15.20 2.26
N ASN A 275 -5.55 15.18 0.95
CA ASN A 275 -5.99 16.29 0.09
C ASN A 275 -7.44 16.12 -0.40
N SER A 276 -7.91 14.88 -0.52
CA SER A 276 -9.27 14.58 -1.00
C SER A 276 -10.32 14.70 0.11
N PHE A 277 -9.92 14.43 1.36
CA PHE A 277 -10.80 14.37 2.52
C PHE A 277 -10.28 15.21 3.70
N PRO A 278 -10.10 16.53 3.55
CA PRO A 278 -9.41 17.38 4.54
C PRO A 278 -10.10 17.44 5.91
N ASN A 279 -11.40 17.12 5.98
CA ASN A 279 -12.19 17.16 7.22
C ASN A 279 -12.58 15.76 7.73
N HIS A 280 -12.01 14.70 7.16
CA HIS A 280 -12.34 13.31 7.46
C HIS A 280 -11.13 12.57 8.03
N GLU A 281 -10.77 12.90 9.26
CA GLU A 281 -9.54 12.42 9.90
C GLU A 281 -9.52 10.92 10.12
N LEU A 282 -10.69 10.29 10.31
CA LEU A 282 -10.77 8.83 10.48
C LEU A 282 -10.35 8.06 9.22
N ILE A 283 -10.54 8.63 8.02
CA ILE A 283 -10.00 8.07 6.77
C ILE A 283 -8.47 8.02 6.84
N ILE A 284 -7.86 9.14 7.25
CA ILE A 284 -6.39 9.29 7.34
C ILE A 284 -5.83 8.31 8.37
N ILE A 285 -6.46 8.24 9.54
CA ILE A 285 -6.04 7.35 10.64
C ILE A 285 -6.12 5.88 10.22
N ALA A 286 -7.21 5.47 9.55
CA ALA A 286 -7.37 4.11 9.03
C ALA A 286 -6.22 3.71 8.10
N LEU A 287 -5.78 4.63 7.24
CA LEU A 287 -4.67 4.42 6.32
C LEU A 287 -3.30 4.34 7.02
N VAL A 288 -3.09 5.10 8.07
CA VAL A 288 -1.81 5.07 8.81
C VAL A 288 -1.67 3.80 9.66
N ILE A 289 -2.77 3.27 10.17
CA ILE A 289 -2.77 2.02 10.94
C ILE A 289 -2.59 0.79 10.04
N GLY A 290 -2.98 0.88 8.78
CA GLY A 290 -2.88 -0.22 7.82
C GLY A 290 -1.55 -0.97 7.85
N PRO A 291 -0.40 -0.31 7.66
CA PRO A 291 0.91 -0.95 7.67
C PRO A 291 1.26 -1.67 8.96
N LEU A 292 0.76 -1.21 10.11
CA LEU A 292 1.03 -1.84 11.41
C LEU A 292 0.39 -3.24 11.50
N ILE A 293 -0.72 -3.45 10.80
CA ILE A 293 -1.42 -4.73 10.73
C ILE A 293 -0.83 -5.57 9.59
N GLU A 294 -0.61 -4.94 8.45
CA GLU A 294 -0.17 -5.56 7.21
C GLU A 294 1.18 -6.26 7.36
N LEU A 295 2.18 -5.57 7.92
CA LEU A 295 3.55 -6.09 7.97
C LEU A 295 3.69 -7.38 8.78
N PRO A 296 3.11 -7.53 9.99
CA PRO A 296 3.07 -8.79 10.70
C PRO A 296 2.37 -9.91 9.90
N ILE A 297 1.26 -9.57 9.24
CA ILE A 297 0.50 -10.55 8.44
C ILE A 297 1.31 -11.01 7.24
N LEU A 298 1.94 -10.10 6.49
CA LEU A 298 2.80 -10.46 5.36
C LEU A 298 3.96 -11.37 5.79
N TYR A 299 4.53 -11.13 6.96
CA TYR A 299 5.52 -12.03 7.52
C TYR A 299 4.94 -13.42 7.81
N LEU A 300 3.78 -13.50 8.45
CA LEU A 300 3.11 -14.78 8.73
C LEU A 300 2.76 -15.53 7.44
N VAL A 301 2.22 -14.83 6.45
CA VAL A 301 1.88 -15.43 5.15
C VAL A 301 3.12 -15.88 4.39
N SER A 302 4.22 -15.13 4.47
CA SER A 302 5.50 -15.57 3.87
C SER A 302 6.03 -16.88 4.50
N ARG A 303 5.85 -17.04 5.82
CA ARG A 303 6.20 -18.27 6.55
C ARG A 303 5.23 -19.41 6.21
N PHE A 304 3.95 -19.12 6.08
CA PHE A 304 2.93 -20.08 5.64
C PHE A 304 3.22 -20.61 4.22
N ALA A 305 3.54 -19.72 3.27
CA ALA A 305 3.97 -20.13 1.93
C ALA A 305 5.18 -21.08 1.97
N LEU A 306 6.20 -20.78 2.79
CA LEU A 306 7.35 -21.66 2.96
C LEU A 306 6.97 -23.00 3.58
N TRP A 307 5.99 -23.03 4.48
CA TRP A 307 5.48 -24.28 5.06
C TRP A 307 4.78 -25.13 3.99
N ILE A 308 3.93 -24.53 3.14
CA ILE A 308 3.30 -25.21 1.99
C ILE A 308 4.36 -25.84 1.08
N LYS A 309 5.45 -25.10 0.78
CA LYS A 309 6.55 -25.64 -0.03
C LYS A 309 7.18 -26.89 0.60
N LYS A 310 7.42 -26.84 1.90
CA LYS A 310 8.08 -27.95 2.64
C LYS A 310 7.18 -29.17 2.82
N SER A 311 5.89 -28.94 3.01
CA SER A 311 4.91 -30.03 3.19
C SER A 311 4.57 -30.78 1.91
N GLY A 312 5.02 -30.29 0.74
CA GLY A 312 4.67 -30.88 -0.56
C GLY A 312 3.18 -30.77 -0.89
N LEU A 313 2.45 -29.88 -0.21
CA LEU A 313 1.01 -29.66 -0.46
C LEU A 313 0.77 -28.99 -1.82
N PHE A 314 1.72 -28.24 -2.34
CA PHE A 314 1.59 -27.58 -3.63
C PHE A 314 1.76 -28.60 -4.77
N PHE A 315 0.76 -28.69 -5.65
CA PHE A 315 0.64 -29.72 -6.67
C PHE A 315 1.86 -29.84 -7.59
N THR A 316 2.46 -28.71 -8.00
CA THR A 316 3.65 -28.72 -8.86
C THR A 316 4.92 -29.22 -8.16
N CYS A 317 4.96 -29.25 -6.82
CA CYS A 317 6.04 -29.90 -6.08
C CYS A 317 5.94 -31.43 -6.11
N ARG A 318 4.72 -31.98 -6.25
CA ARG A 318 4.49 -33.45 -6.32
C ARG A 318 4.96 -34.08 -7.64
N LEU A 319 5.06 -33.28 -8.72
CA LEU A 319 5.51 -33.79 -10.04
C LEU A 319 7.04 -33.80 -10.21
N LYS A 320 7.80 -33.32 -9.23
CA LYS A 320 9.27 -33.32 -9.24
C LYS A 320 9.91 -34.36 -8.30
N ILE A 321 9.10 -35.19 -7.65
CA ILE A 321 9.50 -36.36 -6.87
C ILE A 321 9.12 -37.62 -7.66
#